data_e881355e488ed0d24cebaf0d1df7cd79
#
_entry.id   e881355e488ed0d24cebaf0d1df7cd79
#
_cell.length_a   1.000
_cell.length_b   1.000
_cell.length_c   1.000
_cell.angle_alpha   90.00
_cell.angle_beta   90.00
_cell.angle_gamma   90.00
#
_symmetry.space_group_name_H-M   'P 1'
#
loop_
_entity.id
_entity.type
_entity.pdbx_description
1 polymer ?
#
loop_
_entity_poly.entity_id
_entity_poly.type
_entity_poly.pdbx_seq_one_letter_code
_entity_poly.pdbx_strand_id
1 'polypeptide(L)'
;MERERIDDLGINGYQIIQKEQGFCFGMDAVLLSDFAQVKNGGRVLDLGTGTGILPILMEAKTKAVHLTGLEIQPEMAEMAARSVKLNHLEDKIEIVEGDIKEASAIFSHDSFDTITSNPPYMIGQHGLKNPSETKAIARHEILLSLIHISEPTRHL
;
A
#
# COMPACT_ATOMS: atom_id res chain seq x y z
N MET A 1 -22.30 -8.76 -9.85
CA MET A 1 -20.97 -8.19 -10.14
C MET A 1 -20.97 -6.75 -9.67
N GLU A 2 -20.09 -6.42 -8.75
CA GLU A 2 -19.87 -5.01 -8.39
C GLU A 2 -19.25 -4.30 -9.59
N ARG A 3 -19.79 -3.10 -9.90
CA ARG A 3 -19.29 -2.32 -11.02
C ARG A 3 -17.96 -1.68 -10.67
N GLU A 4 -17.06 -1.71 -11.61
CA GLU A 4 -15.77 -1.01 -11.54
C GLU A 4 -15.81 0.25 -12.40
N ARG A 5 -15.03 1.24 -12.02
CA ARG A 5 -14.80 2.46 -12.79
C ARG A 5 -13.30 2.73 -12.89
N ILE A 6 -12.93 3.53 -13.85
CA ILE A 6 -11.57 4.01 -14.05
C ILE A 6 -11.56 5.50 -13.77
N ASP A 7 -10.74 5.91 -12.82
CA ASP A 7 -10.56 7.31 -12.46
C ASP A 7 -9.18 7.81 -12.88
N ASP A 8 -9.12 9.03 -13.37
CA ASP A 8 -7.87 9.73 -13.70
C ASP A 8 -7.22 10.28 -12.43
N LEU A 9 -5.92 10.06 -12.26
CA LEU A 9 -5.16 10.55 -11.11
C LEU A 9 -4.63 11.97 -11.27
N GLY A 10 -4.76 12.56 -12.46
CA GLY A 10 -4.30 13.92 -12.72
C GLY A 10 -2.79 14.09 -12.74
N ILE A 11 -2.03 13.01 -12.79
CA ILE A 11 -0.57 13.00 -12.83
C ILE A 11 -0.08 11.96 -13.83
N ASN A 12 0.85 12.35 -14.71
CA ASN A 12 1.48 11.49 -15.74
C ASN A 12 0.49 10.71 -16.63
N GLY A 13 -0.78 11.10 -16.68
CA GLY A 13 -1.83 10.35 -17.37
C GLY A 13 -2.20 9.03 -16.69
N TYR A 14 -1.79 8.83 -15.45
CA TYR A 14 -2.09 7.60 -14.70
C TYR A 14 -3.55 7.52 -14.31
N GLN A 15 -4.05 6.30 -14.35
CA GLN A 15 -5.42 5.95 -14.04
C GLN A 15 -5.47 4.85 -12.98
N ILE A 16 -6.59 4.74 -12.28
CA ILE A 16 -6.82 3.71 -11.28
C ILE A 16 -8.18 3.06 -11.45
N ILE A 17 -8.22 1.76 -11.28
CA ILE A 17 -9.47 0.97 -11.28
C ILE A 17 -9.98 0.93 -9.84
N GLN A 18 -11.25 1.26 -9.65
CA GLN A 18 -11.92 1.23 -8.35
C GLN A 18 -13.32 0.63 -8.47
N LYS A 19 -13.83 0.11 -7.35
CA LYS A 19 -15.24 -0.26 -7.27
C LYS A 19 -16.11 1.00 -7.19
N GLU A 20 -17.25 1.01 -7.90
CA GLU A 20 -18.21 2.14 -7.84
C GLU A 20 -18.83 2.27 -6.44
N GLN A 21 -19.04 1.14 -5.78
CA GLN A 21 -19.53 1.07 -4.41
C GLN A 21 -18.49 0.41 -3.54
N GLY A 22 -18.11 1.06 -2.46
CA GLY A 22 -17.11 0.55 -1.54
C GLY A 22 -16.03 1.57 -1.21
N PHE A 23 -14.88 1.08 -0.79
CA PHE A 23 -13.75 1.92 -0.45
C PHE A 23 -13.09 2.46 -1.72
N CYS A 24 -13.17 3.78 -1.88
CA CYS A 24 -12.36 4.52 -2.85
C CYS A 24 -11.20 5.18 -2.12
N PHE A 25 -10.08 5.38 -2.82
CA PHE A 25 -8.99 6.15 -2.23
C PHE A 25 -9.47 7.57 -1.87
N GLY A 26 -9.04 8.06 -0.73
CA GLY A 26 -9.34 9.40 -0.28
C GLY A 26 -8.16 10.34 -0.43
N MET A 27 -8.35 11.59 0.00
CA MET A 27 -7.30 12.60 0.07
C MET A 27 -6.10 12.14 0.91
N ASP A 28 -6.31 11.23 1.87
CA ASP A 28 -5.25 10.69 2.73
C ASP A 28 -4.14 9.99 1.94
N ALA A 29 -4.49 9.21 0.92
CA ALA A 29 -3.51 8.55 0.07
C ALA A 29 -2.69 9.56 -0.74
N VAL A 30 -3.34 10.60 -1.26
CA VAL A 30 -2.67 11.67 -1.99
C VAL A 30 -1.71 12.42 -1.08
N LEU A 31 -2.15 12.83 0.11
CA LEU A 31 -1.31 13.50 1.11
C LEU A 31 -0.14 12.64 1.56
N LEU A 32 -0.37 11.36 1.85
CA LEU A 32 0.69 10.44 2.24
C LEU A 32 1.74 10.30 1.13
N SER A 33 1.33 10.24 -0.13
CA SER A 33 2.25 10.19 -1.26
C SER A 33 3.10 11.45 -1.40
N ASP A 34 2.57 12.61 -0.98
CA ASP A 34 3.32 13.87 -0.97
C ASP A 34 4.31 13.97 0.20
N PHE A 35 3.94 13.40 1.36
CA PHE A 35 4.78 13.43 2.57
C PHE A 35 5.85 12.33 2.60
N ALA A 36 5.64 11.23 1.91
CA ALA A 36 6.57 10.11 1.93
C ALA A 36 7.93 10.51 1.37
N GLN A 37 8.95 10.33 2.17
CA GLN A 37 10.33 10.60 1.76
C GLN A 37 10.96 9.31 1.24
N VAL A 38 11.34 9.32 -0.01
CA VAL A 38 12.02 8.22 -0.68
C VAL A 38 13.37 8.70 -1.20
N LYS A 39 14.45 8.04 -0.79
CA LYS A 39 15.77 8.34 -1.35
C LYS A 39 15.81 7.99 -2.85
N ASN A 40 16.65 8.67 -3.61
CA ASN A 40 16.84 8.34 -5.02
C ASN A 40 17.30 6.88 -5.19
N GLY A 41 16.61 6.15 -6.05
CA GLY A 41 16.87 4.73 -6.24
C GLY A 41 16.37 3.83 -5.10
N GLY A 42 15.56 4.38 -4.18
CA GLY A 42 15.00 3.64 -3.06
C GLY A 42 13.94 2.62 -3.46
N ARG A 43 13.72 1.65 -2.60
CA ARG A 43 12.69 0.61 -2.71
C ARG A 43 11.60 0.88 -1.68
N VAL A 44 10.36 0.81 -2.11
CA VAL A 44 9.17 1.16 -1.30
C VAL A 44 8.29 -0.06 -1.10
N LEU A 45 7.78 -0.25 0.11
CA LEU A 45 6.72 -1.21 0.42
C LEU A 45 5.50 -0.47 0.96
N ASP A 46 4.35 -0.70 0.36
CA ASP A 46 3.06 -0.21 0.85
C ASP A 46 2.24 -1.35 1.44
N LEU A 47 1.98 -1.28 2.74
CA LEU A 47 1.25 -2.30 3.49
C LEU A 47 -0.25 -2.02 3.47
N GLY A 48 -1.03 -2.99 3.00
CA GLY A 48 -2.46 -2.82 2.79
C GLY A 48 -2.75 -1.89 1.63
N THR A 49 -2.16 -2.18 0.48
CA THR A 49 -2.14 -1.26 -0.67
C THR A 49 -3.51 -1.01 -1.31
N GLY A 50 -4.48 -1.88 -1.04
CA GLY A 50 -5.84 -1.76 -1.58
C GLY A 50 -5.85 -1.73 -3.11
N THR A 51 -6.29 -0.62 -3.67
CA THR A 51 -6.35 -0.41 -5.12
C THR A 51 -5.00 -0.19 -5.79
N GLY A 52 -3.90 -0.12 -5.02
CA GLY A 52 -2.57 0.18 -5.53
C GLY A 52 -2.31 1.68 -5.73
N ILE A 53 -3.14 2.54 -5.15
CA ILE A 53 -3.04 4.00 -5.33
C ILE A 53 -1.71 4.57 -4.86
N LEU A 54 -1.20 4.18 -3.69
CA LEU A 54 0.05 4.70 -3.15
C LEU A 54 1.26 4.35 -4.01
N PRO A 55 1.50 3.09 -4.37
CA PRO A 55 2.60 2.75 -5.28
C PRO A 55 2.54 3.52 -6.61
N ILE A 56 1.38 3.67 -7.21
CA ILE A 56 1.21 4.39 -8.48
C ILE A 56 1.52 5.88 -8.32
N LEU A 57 0.99 6.54 -7.28
CA LEU A 57 1.28 7.95 -6.99
C LEU A 57 2.75 8.17 -6.63
N MET A 58 3.34 7.29 -5.83
CA MET A 58 4.73 7.41 -5.41
C MET A 58 5.69 7.15 -6.57
N GLU A 59 5.35 6.31 -7.53
CA GLU A 59 6.13 6.17 -8.76
C GLU A 59 6.17 7.49 -9.54
N ALA A 60 5.03 8.18 -9.65
CA ALA A 60 4.94 9.46 -10.33
C ALA A 60 5.68 10.60 -9.60
N LYS A 61 5.70 10.58 -8.26
CA LYS A 61 6.16 11.70 -7.41
C LYS A 61 7.57 11.52 -6.85
N THR A 62 8.16 10.34 -6.96
CA THR A 62 9.46 10.02 -6.36
C THR A 62 10.43 9.42 -7.39
N LYS A 63 11.66 9.19 -6.97
CA LYS A 63 12.68 8.48 -7.76
C LYS A 63 12.90 7.05 -7.25
N ALA A 64 11.87 6.44 -6.67
CA ALA A 64 11.90 5.03 -6.32
C ALA A 64 12.17 4.17 -7.56
N VAL A 65 13.00 3.15 -7.43
CA VAL A 65 13.29 2.23 -8.55
C VAL A 65 12.36 1.03 -8.55
N HIS A 66 11.81 0.68 -7.39
CA HIS A 66 10.87 -0.43 -7.25
C HIS A 66 9.90 -0.16 -6.10
N LEU A 67 8.63 -0.40 -6.36
CA LEU A 67 7.56 -0.23 -5.38
C LEU A 67 6.77 -1.54 -5.30
N THR A 68 6.49 -1.97 -4.08
CA THR A 68 5.72 -3.19 -3.82
C THR A 68 4.48 -2.82 -3.01
N GLY A 69 3.32 -3.29 -3.45
CA GLY A 69 2.08 -3.22 -2.68
C GLY A 69 1.71 -4.60 -2.13
N LEU A 70 1.49 -4.71 -0.82
CA LEU A 70 1.01 -5.92 -0.16
C LEU A 70 -0.47 -5.76 0.16
N GLU A 71 -1.30 -6.71 -0.28
CA GLU A 71 -2.75 -6.69 -0.06
C GLU A 71 -3.27 -8.08 0.30
N ILE A 72 -4.06 -8.16 1.37
CA ILE A 72 -4.59 -9.44 1.85
C ILE A 72 -5.82 -9.91 1.08
N GLN A 73 -6.58 -8.99 0.50
CA GLN A 73 -7.81 -9.30 -0.23
C GLN A 73 -7.48 -9.66 -1.69
N PRO A 74 -7.71 -10.92 -2.13
CA PRO A 74 -7.35 -11.34 -3.48
C PRO A 74 -7.96 -10.48 -4.60
N GLU A 75 -9.24 -10.10 -4.43
CA GLU A 75 -9.92 -9.24 -5.40
C GLU A 75 -9.30 -7.85 -5.51
N MET A 76 -8.87 -7.27 -4.39
CA MET A 76 -8.22 -5.96 -4.37
C MET A 76 -6.81 -6.04 -4.94
N ALA A 77 -6.07 -7.09 -4.62
CA ALA A 77 -4.74 -7.33 -5.17
C ALA A 77 -4.79 -7.50 -6.71
N GLU A 78 -5.79 -8.24 -7.20
CA GLU A 78 -6.00 -8.43 -8.64
C GLU A 78 -6.35 -7.09 -9.32
N MET A 79 -7.24 -6.30 -8.74
CA MET A 79 -7.62 -4.98 -9.24
C MET A 79 -6.42 -4.02 -9.24
N ALA A 80 -5.61 -4.01 -8.19
CA ALA A 80 -4.38 -3.23 -8.10
C ALA A 80 -3.38 -3.63 -9.20
N ALA A 81 -3.19 -4.92 -9.43
CA ALA A 81 -2.33 -5.42 -10.49
C ALA A 81 -2.82 -4.99 -11.89
N ARG A 82 -4.13 -4.98 -12.12
CA ARG A 82 -4.69 -4.44 -13.37
C ARG A 82 -4.45 -2.94 -13.52
N SER A 83 -4.53 -2.17 -12.44
CA SER A 83 -4.22 -0.74 -12.46
C SER A 83 -2.73 -0.49 -12.78
N VAL A 84 -1.83 -1.28 -12.23
CA VAL A 84 -0.41 -1.24 -12.58
C VAL A 84 -0.20 -1.49 -14.07
N LYS A 85 -0.84 -2.52 -14.60
CA LYS A 85 -0.78 -2.87 -16.02
C LYS A 85 -1.40 -1.80 -16.93
N LEU A 86 -2.51 -1.21 -16.51
CA LEU A 86 -3.19 -0.13 -17.23
C LEU A 86 -2.25 1.07 -17.46
N ASN A 87 -1.36 1.33 -16.51
CA ASN A 87 -0.38 2.41 -16.56
C ASN A 87 0.98 1.99 -17.13
N HIS A 88 1.15 0.76 -17.57
CA HIS A 88 2.42 0.22 -18.09
C HIS A 88 3.57 0.31 -17.05
N LEU A 89 3.27 0.00 -15.78
CA LEU A 89 4.19 0.11 -14.66
C LEU A 89 4.67 -1.24 -14.09
N GLU A 90 4.44 -2.33 -14.80
CA GLU A 90 4.76 -3.69 -14.33
C GLU A 90 6.26 -3.88 -14.04
N ASP A 91 7.11 -3.11 -14.72
CA ASP A 91 8.56 -3.15 -14.50
C ASP A 91 9.00 -2.48 -13.19
N LYS A 92 8.15 -1.63 -12.62
CA LYS A 92 8.47 -0.82 -11.44
C LYS A 92 7.62 -1.15 -10.23
N ILE A 93 6.40 -1.60 -10.43
CA ILE A 93 5.43 -1.86 -9.36
C ILE A 93 5.03 -3.32 -9.37
N GLU A 94 5.19 -3.97 -8.24
CA GLU A 94 4.74 -5.34 -7.98
C GLU A 94 3.61 -5.33 -6.94
N ILE A 95 2.55 -6.08 -7.20
CA ILE A 95 1.48 -6.31 -6.23
C ILE A 95 1.60 -7.76 -5.74
N VAL A 96 1.70 -7.90 -4.43
CA VAL A 96 1.83 -9.19 -3.74
C VAL A 96 0.57 -9.42 -2.89
N GLU A 97 -0.08 -10.56 -3.07
CA GLU A 97 -1.16 -11.00 -2.20
C GLU A 97 -0.57 -11.61 -0.93
N GLY A 98 -0.97 -11.11 0.22
CA GLY A 98 -0.50 -11.62 1.50
C GLY A 98 -0.95 -10.82 2.70
N ASP A 99 -0.78 -11.42 3.88
CA ASP A 99 -1.08 -10.79 5.17
C ASP A 99 0.12 -9.98 5.66
N ILE A 100 -0.13 -8.78 6.16
CA ILE A 100 0.87 -7.92 6.82
C ILE A 100 1.59 -8.66 7.95
N LYS A 101 0.89 -9.52 8.68
CA LYS A 101 1.47 -10.34 9.76
C LYS A 101 2.56 -11.28 9.27
N GLU A 102 2.51 -11.65 8.01
CA GLU A 102 3.48 -12.54 7.36
C GLU A 102 4.52 -11.78 6.54
N ALA A 103 4.50 -10.46 6.56
CA ALA A 103 5.37 -9.64 5.74
C ALA A 103 6.88 -9.96 5.93
N SER A 104 7.29 -10.27 7.17
CA SER A 104 8.66 -10.68 7.47
C SER A 104 9.04 -12.06 6.91
N ALA A 105 8.05 -12.91 6.62
CA ALA A 105 8.28 -14.19 5.96
C ALA A 105 8.23 -14.05 4.42
N ILE A 106 7.42 -13.11 3.92
CA ILE A 106 7.28 -12.83 2.48
C ILE A 106 8.49 -12.08 1.94
N PHE A 107 8.97 -11.09 2.68
CA PHE A 107 10.06 -10.20 2.27
C PHE A 107 11.32 -10.43 3.10
N SER A 108 12.47 -10.34 2.45
CA SER A 108 13.76 -10.42 3.13
C SER A 108 14.01 -9.17 3.99
N HIS A 109 14.85 -9.30 5.01
CA HIS A 109 15.36 -8.16 5.77
C HIS A 109 16.02 -7.14 4.84
N ASP A 110 15.90 -5.88 5.21
CA ASP A 110 16.54 -4.76 4.49
C ASP A 110 16.18 -4.67 3.00
N SER A 111 15.00 -5.21 2.63
CA SER A 111 14.54 -5.19 1.23
C SER A 111 13.98 -3.83 0.81
N PHE A 112 13.61 -2.99 1.76
CA PHE A 112 12.94 -1.72 1.50
C PHE A 112 13.58 -0.58 2.28
N ASP A 113 13.60 0.59 1.64
CA ASP A 113 14.12 1.83 2.22
C ASP A 113 13.01 2.68 2.85
N THR A 114 11.81 2.55 2.34
CA THR A 114 10.62 3.27 2.82
C THR A 114 9.44 2.32 2.90
N ILE A 115 8.70 2.40 3.99
CA ILE A 115 7.47 1.64 4.18
C ILE A 115 6.33 2.62 4.45
N THR A 116 5.25 2.46 3.73
CA THR A 116 4.01 3.21 3.90
C THR A 116 2.87 2.28 4.32
N SER A 117 1.90 2.84 5.01
CA SER A 117 0.65 2.15 5.31
C SER A 117 -0.46 3.19 5.46
N ASN A 118 -1.52 3.03 4.69
CA ASN A 118 -2.73 3.81 4.80
C ASN A 118 -3.93 2.87 5.05
N PRO A 119 -4.02 2.28 6.27
CA PRO A 119 -5.07 1.33 6.56
C PRO A 119 -6.44 2.01 6.47
N PRO A 120 -7.47 1.29 5.96
CA PRO A 120 -8.81 1.82 5.93
C PRO A 120 -9.24 2.20 7.35
N TYR A 121 -9.83 3.39 7.50
CA TYR A 121 -10.49 3.76 8.74
C TYR A 121 -11.75 2.89 8.85
N MET A 122 -11.67 1.81 9.60
CA MET A 122 -12.85 1.04 9.96
C MET A 122 -13.71 1.88 10.90
N ILE A 123 -14.63 2.63 10.32
CA ILE A 123 -15.76 3.18 11.09
C ILE A 123 -16.61 1.96 11.48
N GLY A 124 -16.61 1.67 12.77
CA GLY A 124 -17.20 0.47 13.31
C GLY A 124 -18.67 0.30 12.94
N GLN A 125 -18.93 -0.66 12.11
CA GLN A 125 -20.22 -1.32 11.96
C GLN A 125 -20.00 -2.78 11.59
N HIS A 126 -19.53 -3.57 12.53
CA HIS A 126 -19.81 -5.00 12.63
C HIS A 126 -19.02 -5.58 13.82
N GLY A 127 -19.68 -5.64 14.98
CA GLY A 127 -19.46 -6.66 15.97
C GLY A 127 -18.16 -6.68 16.80
N LEU A 128 -17.26 -5.72 16.68
CA LEU A 128 -16.08 -5.63 17.52
C LEU A 128 -16.32 -4.69 18.69
N LYS A 129 -16.30 -5.25 19.90
CA LYS A 129 -16.69 -4.58 21.14
C LYS A 129 -15.78 -3.40 21.54
N ASN A 130 -14.67 -3.14 20.84
CA ASN A 130 -13.81 -2.02 21.18
C ASN A 130 -12.95 -1.57 19.97
N PRO A 131 -13.36 -0.49 19.25
CA PRO A 131 -12.61 0.05 18.12
C PRO A 131 -11.19 0.49 18.47
N SER A 132 -10.93 0.84 19.74
CA SER A 132 -9.62 1.28 20.21
C SER A 132 -8.62 0.13 20.36
N GLU A 133 -9.07 -1.03 20.81
CA GLU A 133 -8.22 -2.23 20.95
C GLU A 133 -7.81 -2.80 19.59
N THR A 134 -8.75 -2.87 18.65
CA THR A 134 -8.46 -3.35 17.29
C THR A 134 -7.48 -2.44 16.57
N LYS A 135 -7.61 -1.11 16.74
CA LYS A 135 -6.65 -0.14 16.20
C LYS A 135 -5.27 -0.26 16.84
N ALA A 136 -5.23 -0.50 18.15
CA ALA A 136 -3.97 -0.67 18.89
C ALA A 136 -3.26 -1.97 18.47
N ILE A 137 -3.99 -3.07 18.33
CA ILE A 137 -3.45 -4.36 17.88
C ILE A 137 -2.93 -4.25 16.45
N ALA A 138 -3.72 -3.69 15.53
CA ALA A 138 -3.31 -3.51 14.14
C ALA A 138 -2.08 -2.61 14.03
N ARG A 139 -2.02 -1.51 14.76
CA ARG A 139 -0.85 -0.63 14.81
C ARG A 139 0.38 -1.32 15.39
N HIS A 140 0.21 -2.10 16.42
CA HIS A 140 1.31 -2.83 17.05
C HIS A 140 1.89 -3.91 16.14
N GLU A 141 1.03 -4.67 15.47
CA GLU A 141 1.43 -5.70 14.50
C GLU A 141 2.12 -5.08 13.28
N ILE A 142 1.59 -3.96 12.76
CA ILE A 142 2.23 -3.19 11.69
C ILE A 142 3.59 -2.68 12.15
N LEU A 143 3.69 -2.12 13.36
CA LEU A 143 4.95 -1.60 13.90
C LEU A 143 5.99 -2.71 14.04
N LEU A 144 5.62 -3.87 14.55
CA LEU A 144 6.53 -5.02 14.67
C LEU A 144 6.99 -5.51 13.29
N SER A 145 6.10 -5.58 12.32
CA SER A 145 6.45 -5.93 10.94
C SER A 145 7.37 -4.89 10.31
N LEU A 146 7.11 -3.60 10.54
CA LEU A 146 7.94 -2.50 10.09
C LEU A 146 9.36 -2.57 10.68
N ILE A 147 9.49 -2.81 11.98
CA ILE A 147 10.77 -2.98 12.65
C ILE A 147 11.54 -4.13 12.03
N HIS A 148 10.89 -5.25 11.78
CA HIS A 148 11.53 -6.44 11.23
C HIS A 148 11.98 -6.29 9.77
N ILE A 149 11.28 -5.49 8.97
CA ILE A 149 11.56 -5.31 7.53
C ILE A 149 12.49 -4.11 7.28
N SER A 150 12.44 -3.09 8.13
CA SER A 150 13.09 -1.79 7.90
C SER A 150 14.28 -1.49 8.82
N GLU A 151 14.61 -2.35 9.79
CA GLU A 151 15.78 -2.09 10.60
C GLU A 151 17.07 -2.22 9.78
N PRO A 152 17.76 -1.11 9.50
CA PRO A 152 19.17 -1.21 9.31
C PRO A 152 19.73 -1.70 10.64
N THR A 153 20.54 -2.74 10.63
CA THR A 153 21.30 -3.19 11.79
C THR A 153 22.06 -2.01 12.39
N ARG A 154 21.39 -1.25 13.26
CA ARG A 154 22.08 -0.34 14.15
C ARG A 154 22.63 -1.20 15.28
N HIS A 155 23.80 -1.73 15.04
CA HIS A 155 24.66 -2.09 16.14
C HIS A 155 25.05 -0.79 16.82
N LEU A 156 24.34 -0.48 17.88
CA LEU A 156 24.88 0.40 18.89
C LEU A 156 25.80 -0.40 19.79
#